data_bfe1dfeb2e7698cabc48682c409f7948
#
_entry.id   bfe1dfeb2e7698cabc48682c409f7948
#
_cell.length_a   1.000
_cell.length_b   1.000
_cell.length_c   1.000
_cell.angle_alpha   90.00
_cell.angle_beta   90.00
_cell.angle_gamma   90.00
#
_symmetry.space_group_name_H-M   'P 1'
#
loop_
_entity.id
_entity.type
_entity.pdbx_description
1 polymer ?
#
loop_
_entity_poly.entity_id
_entity_poly.type
_entity_poly.pdbx_seq_one_letter_code
_entity_poly.pdbx_strand_id
1 'polypeptide(L)'
;MKINKTNAARLLDKAKITYELIPYEVDEKDLSAVHVAASLGENIEQVFKTLVLHGDKSGYFVCVIPGEHEVDLKLAAKASGNKKCDLIPMKELLPLTGYIRGGCSPIGMKKHFPTYIHETCRHFPYIYISAGVRGLQIKTAPEDLIHEAKAEICVLFAE
;
A
#
# COMPACT_ATOMS: atom_id res chain seq x y z
N MET A 1 2.91 4.76 25.79
CA MET A 1 1.68 4.83 24.97
C MET A 1 1.33 3.44 24.47
N LYS A 2 0.09 3.04 24.64
CA LYS A 2 -0.37 1.73 24.17
C LYS A 2 -0.78 1.82 22.70
N ILE A 3 -0.18 1.01 21.84
CA ILE A 3 -0.53 0.92 20.43
C ILE A 3 -1.63 -0.14 20.27
N ASN A 4 -2.79 0.26 19.75
CA ASN A 4 -3.87 -0.68 19.46
C ASN A 4 -3.62 -1.34 18.11
N LYS A 5 -3.75 -2.67 18.06
CA LYS A 5 -3.59 -3.39 16.80
C LYS A 5 -4.78 -3.11 15.88
N THR A 6 -4.48 -2.86 14.62
CA THR A 6 -5.48 -2.72 13.57
C THR A 6 -5.90 -4.08 13.04
N ASN A 7 -6.97 -4.11 12.24
CA ASN A 7 -7.39 -5.33 11.56
C ASN A 7 -6.28 -5.87 10.66
N ALA A 8 -5.58 -5.00 9.94
CA ALA A 8 -4.46 -5.42 9.09
C ALA A 8 -3.38 -6.13 9.91
N ALA A 9 -3.00 -5.57 11.07
CA ALA A 9 -2.01 -6.17 11.96
C ALA A 9 -2.49 -7.53 12.50
N ARG A 10 -3.77 -7.63 12.85
CA ARG A 10 -4.32 -8.91 13.33
C ARG A 10 -4.30 -10.00 12.26
N LEU A 11 -4.51 -9.62 10.99
CA LEU A 11 -4.42 -10.56 9.89
C LEU A 11 -2.99 -11.08 9.71
N LEU A 12 -1.99 -10.22 9.92
CA LEU A 12 -0.59 -10.65 9.89
C LEU A 12 -0.27 -11.59 11.05
N ASP A 13 -0.81 -11.31 12.25
CA ASP A 13 -0.67 -12.20 13.40
C ASP A 13 -1.25 -13.58 13.08
N LYS A 14 -2.44 -13.62 12.50
CA LYS A 14 -3.11 -14.86 12.14
C LYS A 14 -2.31 -15.65 11.10
N ALA A 15 -1.65 -14.95 10.19
CA ALA A 15 -0.80 -15.56 9.17
C ALA A 15 0.59 -15.92 9.70
N LYS A 16 0.88 -15.62 10.97
CA LYS A 16 2.18 -15.87 11.63
C LYS A 16 3.33 -15.13 10.94
N ILE A 17 3.06 -13.94 10.44
CA ILE A 17 4.04 -13.08 9.80
C ILE A 17 4.69 -12.18 10.85
N THR A 18 6.01 -12.07 10.80
CA THR A 18 6.77 -11.16 11.65
C THR A 18 6.65 -9.75 11.11
N TYR A 19 6.26 -8.80 11.95
CA TYR A 19 6.13 -7.40 11.59
C TYR A 19 6.29 -6.53 12.83
N GLU A 20 6.47 -5.23 12.60
CA GLU A 20 6.48 -4.24 13.68
C GLU A 20 5.45 -3.15 13.36
N LEU A 21 4.78 -2.65 14.39
CA LEU A 21 3.91 -1.47 14.27
C LEU A 21 4.73 -0.25 14.65
N ILE A 22 4.86 0.69 13.71
CA ILE A 22 5.68 1.88 13.90
C ILE A 22 4.78 3.12 13.87
N PRO A 23 4.60 3.80 15.01
CA PRO A 23 3.80 5.02 15.06
C PRO A 23 4.58 6.20 14.47
N TYR A 24 3.85 7.16 13.90
CA TYR A 24 4.43 8.40 13.41
C TYR A 24 3.45 9.54 13.66
N GLU A 25 3.97 10.77 13.66
CA GLU A 25 3.15 11.94 13.88
C GLU A 25 2.38 12.30 12.59
N VAL A 26 1.05 12.38 12.70
CA VAL A 26 0.17 12.70 11.57
C VAL A 26 0.14 14.21 11.36
N ASP A 27 0.29 14.63 10.10
CA ASP A 27 0.03 15.99 9.67
C ASP A 27 -1.18 15.95 8.73
N GLU A 28 -2.32 16.42 9.21
CA GLU A 28 -3.57 16.42 8.44
C GLU A 28 -3.47 17.24 7.15
N LYS A 29 -2.50 18.16 7.06
CA LYS A 29 -2.25 18.98 5.89
C LYS A 29 -1.31 18.31 4.89
N ASP A 30 -0.61 17.27 5.30
CA ASP A 30 0.33 16.55 4.44
C ASP A 30 0.29 15.05 4.74
N LEU A 31 -0.59 14.34 4.04
CA LEU A 31 -0.77 12.90 4.19
C LEU A 31 0.16 12.11 3.26
N SER A 32 1.11 12.77 2.59
CA SER A 32 2.00 12.12 1.64
C SER A 32 2.95 11.10 2.29
N ALA A 33 3.36 10.11 1.51
CA ALA A 33 4.36 9.14 1.97
C ALA A 33 5.71 9.81 2.24
N VAL A 34 6.02 10.92 1.57
CA VAL A 34 7.24 11.70 1.82
C VAL A 34 7.25 12.21 3.26
N HIS A 35 6.11 12.77 3.73
CA HIS A 35 5.99 13.21 5.12
C HIS A 35 6.10 12.02 6.08
N VAL A 36 5.45 10.90 5.77
CA VAL A 36 5.52 9.69 6.60
C VAL A 36 6.96 9.22 6.74
N ALA A 37 7.69 9.12 5.65
CA ALA A 37 9.09 8.70 5.66
C ALA A 37 9.95 9.65 6.50
N ALA A 38 9.76 10.96 6.36
CA ALA A 38 10.47 11.96 7.15
C ALA A 38 10.16 11.82 8.64
N SER A 39 8.90 11.61 9.00
CA SER A 39 8.48 11.41 10.38
C SER A 39 9.06 10.14 11.00
N LEU A 40 9.20 9.08 10.21
CA LEU A 40 9.81 7.83 10.65
C LEU A 40 11.33 7.89 10.70
N GLY A 41 11.95 8.88 10.01
CA GLY A 41 13.39 8.91 9.83
C GLY A 41 13.88 7.81 8.89
N GLU A 42 13.05 7.37 7.95
CA GLU A 42 13.34 6.25 7.07
C GLU A 42 13.50 6.67 5.61
N ASN A 43 14.14 5.80 4.81
CA ASN A 43 14.32 6.01 3.39
C ASN A 43 12.96 5.98 2.68
N ILE A 44 12.62 7.04 1.96
CA ILE A 44 11.36 7.14 1.21
C ILE A 44 11.16 5.96 0.24
N GLU A 45 12.23 5.41 -0.32
CA GLU A 45 12.15 4.27 -1.23
C GLU A 45 11.62 3.00 -0.55
N GLN A 46 11.64 2.93 0.78
CA GLN A 46 11.10 1.82 1.55
C GLN A 46 9.67 2.05 2.04
N VAL A 47 9.16 3.26 1.89
CA VAL A 47 7.81 3.62 2.35
C VAL A 47 6.86 3.56 1.16
N PHE A 48 6.05 2.51 1.12
CA PHE A 48 5.14 2.23 0.00
C PHE A 48 3.75 2.79 0.27
N LYS A 49 3.11 3.31 -0.76
CA LYS A 49 1.72 3.75 -0.72
C LYS A 49 0.85 2.77 -1.48
N THR A 50 -0.42 2.70 -1.10
CA THR A 50 -1.40 1.81 -1.70
C THR A 50 -2.42 2.63 -2.47
N LEU A 51 -2.53 2.35 -3.77
CA LEU A 51 -3.44 3.06 -4.68
C LEU A 51 -4.48 2.09 -5.22
N VAL A 52 -5.71 2.56 -5.36
CA VAL A 52 -6.79 1.76 -5.97
C VAL A 52 -7.11 2.36 -7.34
N LEU A 53 -7.15 1.50 -8.34
CA LEU A 53 -7.39 1.86 -9.72
C LEU A 53 -8.59 1.08 -10.26
N HIS A 54 -9.13 1.56 -11.37
CA HIS A 54 -10.20 0.89 -12.09
C HIS A 54 -9.77 0.69 -13.54
N GLY A 55 -9.81 -0.55 -14.01
CA GLY A 55 -9.45 -0.91 -15.38
C GLY A 55 -10.69 -1.21 -16.22
N ASP A 56 -10.58 -1.00 -17.52
CA ASP A 56 -11.69 -1.20 -18.46
C ASP A 56 -12.13 -2.68 -18.59
N LYS A 57 -11.25 -3.61 -18.29
CA LYS A 57 -11.55 -5.05 -18.36
C LYS A 57 -11.64 -5.73 -17.01
N SER A 58 -10.72 -5.41 -16.11
CA SER A 58 -10.60 -6.09 -14.82
C SER A 58 -11.52 -5.55 -13.72
N GLY A 59 -12.01 -4.32 -13.85
CA GLY A 59 -12.62 -3.61 -12.75
C GLY A 59 -11.54 -3.08 -11.81
N TYR A 60 -11.80 -3.11 -10.50
CA TYR A 60 -10.89 -2.54 -9.51
C TYR A 60 -9.67 -3.41 -9.26
N PHE A 61 -8.53 -2.77 -9.07
CA PHE A 61 -7.28 -3.43 -8.68
C PHE A 61 -6.42 -2.46 -7.86
N VAL A 62 -5.38 -2.99 -7.22
CA VAL A 62 -4.55 -2.25 -6.27
C VAL A 62 -3.10 -2.22 -6.75
N CYS A 63 -2.46 -1.06 -6.64
CA CYS A 63 -1.03 -0.90 -6.90
C CYS A 63 -0.33 -0.40 -5.64
N VAL A 64 0.77 -1.05 -5.28
CA VAL A 64 1.59 -0.70 -4.12
C VAL A 64 2.96 -0.27 -4.64
N ILE A 65 3.31 1.01 -4.45
CA ILE A 65 4.53 1.60 -5.01
C ILE A 65 5.25 2.47 -3.99
N PRO A 66 6.58 2.70 -4.18
CA PRO A 66 7.29 3.66 -3.34
C PRO A 66 6.60 5.03 -3.40
N GLY A 67 6.45 5.63 -2.23
CA GLY A 67 5.53 6.76 -2.05
C GLY A 67 5.88 8.05 -2.76
N GLU A 68 7.15 8.25 -3.18
CA GLU A 68 7.53 9.46 -3.91
C GLU A 68 7.24 9.38 -5.41
N HIS A 69 6.93 8.18 -5.92
CA HIS A 69 6.68 7.98 -7.34
C HIS A 69 5.19 8.02 -7.66
N GLU A 70 4.89 8.39 -8.91
CA GLU A 70 3.53 8.33 -9.44
C GLU A 70 3.38 7.02 -10.23
N VAL A 71 2.23 6.37 -10.10
CA VAL A 71 1.96 5.18 -10.90
C VAL A 71 1.83 5.56 -12.38
N ASP A 72 2.51 4.80 -13.25
CA ASP A 72 2.35 4.96 -14.70
C ASP A 72 1.11 4.17 -15.12
N LEU A 73 0.08 4.88 -15.58
CA LEU A 73 -1.20 4.26 -15.91
C LEU A 73 -1.11 3.24 -17.04
N LYS A 74 -0.20 3.45 -17.98
CA LYS A 74 0.03 2.49 -19.07
C LYS A 74 0.65 1.19 -18.56
N LEU A 75 1.63 1.31 -17.67
CA LEU A 75 2.27 0.15 -17.05
C LEU A 75 1.30 -0.59 -16.12
N ALA A 76 0.50 0.15 -15.36
CA ALA A 76 -0.52 -0.45 -14.50
C ALA A 76 -1.57 -1.19 -15.32
N ALA A 77 -2.02 -0.63 -16.43
CA ALA A 77 -2.96 -1.27 -17.33
C ALA A 77 -2.37 -2.57 -17.89
N LYS A 78 -1.12 -2.52 -18.34
CA LYS A 78 -0.42 -3.69 -18.85
C LYS A 78 -0.31 -4.79 -17.82
N ALA A 79 0.11 -4.44 -16.60
CA ALA A 79 0.27 -5.39 -15.50
C ALA A 79 -1.05 -6.08 -15.14
N SER A 80 -2.15 -5.34 -15.17
CA SER A 80 -3.47 -5.83 -14.77
C SER A 80 -4.30 -6.43 -15.91
N GLY A 81 -3.75 -6.47 -17.13
CA GLY A 81 -4.47 -7.02 -18.28
C GLY A 81 -5.54 -6.10 -18.84
N ASN A 82 -5.43 -4.81 -18.59
CA ASN A 82 -6.36 -3.80 -19.09
C ASN A 82 -5.79 -3.06 -20.30
N LYS A 83 -6.66 -2.48 -21.08
CA LYS A 83 -6.30 -1.60 -22.18
C LYS A 83 -5.97 -0.21 -21.63
N LYS A 84 -6.78 0.24 -20.67
CA LYS A 84 -6.61 1.51 -19.98
C LYS A 84 -7.13 1.40 -18.55
N CYS A 85 -6.63 2.26 -17.67
CA CYS A 85 -7.07 2.35 -16.28
C CYS A 85 -6.88 3.76 -15.76
N ASP A 86 -7.53 4.05 -14.64
CA ASP A 86 -7.43 5.33 -13.94
C ASP A 86 -7.46 5.13 -12.44
N LEU A 87 -6.92 6.08 -11.70
CA LEU A 87 -7.09 6.13 -10.25
C LEU A 87 -8.57 6.37 -9.95
N ILE A 88 -9.09 5.70 -8.93
CA ILE A 88 -10.49 5.92 -8.54
C ILE A 88 -10.67 7.30 -7.91
N PRO A 89 -11.88 7.90 -8.01
CA PRO A 89 -12.18 9.13 -7.28
C PRO A 89 -12.02 8.89 -5.77
N MET A 90 -11.51 9.87 -5.05
CA MET A 90 -11.25 9.76 -3.60
C MET A 90 -12.50 9.35 -2.82
N LYS A 91 -13.68 9.81 -3.23
CA LYS A 91 -14.95 9.49 -2.57
C LYS A 91 -15.30 8.00 -2.61
N GLU A 92 -14.70 7.24 -3.51
CA GLU A 92 -14.96 5.80 -3.64
C GLU A 92 -14.06 4.96 -2.73
N LEU A 93 -12.98 5.53 -2.20
CA LEU A 93 -11.98 4.76 -1.45
C LEU A 93 -12.56 4.07 -0.22
N LEU A 94 -13.25 4.82 0.64
CA LEU A 94 -13.81 4.27 1.87
C LEU A 94 -14.88 3.20 1.62
N PRO A 95 -15.88 3.44 0.73
CA PRO A 95 -16.88 2.41 0.45
C PRO A 95 -16.28 1.12 -0.12
N LEU A 96 -15.25 1.22 -0.96
CA LEU A 96 -14.63 0.06 -1.58
C LEU A 96 -13.69 -0.71 -0.66
N THR A 97 -12.87 0.00 0.10
CA THR A 97 -11.78 -0.63 0.84
C THR A 97 -11.99 -0.69 2.35
N GLY A 98 -12.77 0.21 2.90
CA GLY A 98 -12.88 0.40 4.34
C GLY A 98 -11.81 1.32 4.90
N TYR A 99 -10.95 1.85 4.06
CA TYR A 99 -9.85 2.74 4.45
C TYR A 99 -10.03 4.15 3.92
N ILE A 100 -9.40 5.11 4.58
CA ILE A 100 -9.39 6.52 4.14
C ILE A 100 -8.00 6.88 3.62
N ARG A 101 -7.93 8.01 2.91
CA ARG A 101 -6.65 8.54 2.41
C ARG A 101 -5.66 8.70 3.56
N GLY A 102 -4.42 8.29 3.35
CA GLY A 102 -3.38 8.32 4.37
C GLY A 102 -3.40 7.11 5.30
N GLY A 103 -4.43 6.28 5.23
CA GLY A 103 -4.55 5.06 6.03
C GLY A 103 -4.94 3.83 5.21
N CYS A 104 -4.74 3.86 3.90
CA CYS A 104 -5.10 2.73 3.04
C CYS A 104 -3.99 1.67 3.05
N SER A 105 -4.34 0.46 3.48
CA SER A 105 -3.41 -0.68 3.53
C SER A 105 -3.74 -1.69 2.44
N PRO A 106 -2.74 -2.40 1.88
CA PRO A 106 -3.01 -3.49 0.97
C PRO A 106 -3.53 -4.75 1.69
N ILE A 107 -3.52 -4.73 3.02
CA ILE A 107 -3.98 -5.85 3.85
C ILE A 107 -5.31 -5.46 4.52
N GLY A 108 -6.28 -6.36 4.48
CA GLY A 108 -7.51 -6.20 5.23
C GLY A 108 -8.58 -5.31 4.58
N MET A 109 -8.53 -5.10 3.28
CA MET A 109 -9.61 -4.40 2.56
C MET A 109 -10.91 -5.19 2.70
N LYS A 110 -12.06 -4.48 2.64
CA LYS A 110 -13.40 -5.09 2.71
C LYS A 110 -13.56 -6.26 1.74
N LYS A 111 -12.96 -6.13 0.55
CA LYS A 111 -12.96 -7.16 -0.48
C LYS A 111 -11.54 -7.28 -1.00
N HIS A 112 -11.11 -8.50 -1.31
CA HIS A 112 -9.81 -8.69 -1.93
C HIS A 112 -9.87 -8.28 -3.40
N PHE A 113 -8.98 -7.37 -3.80
CA PHE A 113 -8.81 -6.97 -5.20
C PHE A 113 -7.47 -7.48 -5.72
N PRO A 114 -7.35 -7.76 -7.02
CA PRO A 114 -6.04 -8.08 -7.60
C PRO A 114 -5.04 -6.99 -7.21
N THR A 115 -3.88 -7.40 -6.71
CA THR A 115 -2.88 -6.49 -6.15
C THR A 115 -1.55 -6.66 -6.85
N TYR A 116 -0.93 -5.53 -7.20
CA TYR A 116 0.36 -5.48 -7.89
C TYR A 116 1.31 -4.63 -7.06
N ILE A 117 2.55 -5.07 -6.94
CA ILE A 117 3.57 -4.34 -6.18
C ILE A 117 4.79 -4.09 -7.06
N HIS A 118 5.33 -2.87 -6.98
CA HIS A 118 6.49 -2.49 -7.77
C HIS A 118 7.74 -3.28 -7.35
N GLU A 119 8.52 -3.70 -8.33
CA GLU A 119 9.66 -4.61 -8.15
C GLU A 119 10.74 -4.13 -7.20
N THR A 120 10.87 -2.82 -6.97
CA THR A 120 11.88 -2.27 -6.05
C THR A 120 11.68 -2.73 -4.61
N CYS A 121 10.51 -3.29 -4.26
CA CYS A 121 10.26 -3.79 -2.91
C CYS A 121 11.31 -4.83 -2.50
N ARG A 122 11.85 -5.58 -3.45
CA ARG A 122 12.86 -6.61 -3.20
C ARG A 122 14.27 -6.07 -3.01
N HIS A 123 14.48 -4.75 -3.18
CA HIS A 123 15.78 -4.13 -2.95
C HIS A 123 16.10 -3.96 -1.45
N PHE A 124 15.13 -4.20 -0.58
CA PHE A 124 15.26 -3.95 0.85
C PHE A 124 14.87 -5.17 1.67
N PRO A 125 15.48 -5.35 2.85
CA PRO A 125 15.11 -6.46 3.73
C PRO A 125 13.72 -6.28 4.34
N TYR A 126 13.21 -5.04 4.40
CA TYR A 126 11.86 -4.72 4.87
C TYR A 126 11.37 -3.44 4.22
N ILE A 127 10.05 -3.31 4.15
CA ILE A 127 9.36 -2.12 3.65
C ILE A 127 8.29 -1.70 4.65
N TYR A 128 7.77 -0.48 4.46
CA TYR A 128 6.71 0.08 5.29
C TYR A 128 5.45 0.24 4.46
N ILE A 129 4.32 -0.15 5.04
CA ILE A 129 2.98 0.07 4.46
C ILE A 129 2.08 0.63 5.56
N SER A 130 0.95 1.23 5.16
CA SER A 130 -0.03 1.68 6.15
C SER A 130 -0.57 0.47 6.93
N ALA A 131 -0.76 0.66 8.23
CA ALA A 131 -1.39 -0.34 9.09
C ALA A 131 -2.93 -0.28 9.02
N GLY A 132 -3.49 0.63 8.21
CA GLY A 132 -4.94 0.78 8.05
C GLY A 132 -5.53 1.99 8.76
N VAL A 133 -4.69 2.79 9.40
CA VAL A 133 -5.08 4.05 10.02
C VAL A 133 -3.94 5.05 9.85
N ARG A 134 -4.29 6.35 9.89
CA ARG A 134 -3.26 7.39 9.89
C ARG A 134 -2.46 7.29 11.19
N GLY A 135 -1.16 7.53 11.11
CA GLY A 135 -0.29 7.54 12.29
C GLY A 135 0.36 6.21 12.64
N LEU A 136 0.12 5.16 11.84
CA LEU A 136 0.66 3.84 12.14
C LEU A 136 1.08 3.13 10.87
N GLN A 137 2.33 2.66 10.82
CA GLN A 137 2.85 1.88 9.71
C GLN A 137 3.15 0.46 10.15
N ILE A 138 3.10 -0.46 9.20
CA ILE A 138 3.59 -1.82 9.37
C ILE A 138 4.94 -1.91 8.68
N LYS A 139 5.95 -2.39 9.42
CA LYS A 139 7.27 -2.70 8.89
C LYS A 139 7.36 -4.22 8.76
N THR A 140 7.58 -4.73 7.55
CA THR A 140 7.60 -6.17 7.31
C THR A 140 8.48 -6.53 6.12
N ALA A 141 8.88 -7.79 6.01
CA ALA A 141 9.65 -8.28 4.86
C ALA A 141 8.77 -8.26 3.60
N PRO A 142 9.31 -7.79 2.46
CA PRO A 142 8.53 -7.72 1.21
C PRO A 142 7.89 -9.05 0.80
N GLU A 143 8.60 -10.16 0.94
CA GLU A 143 8.07 -11.47 0.54
C GLU A 143 6.85 -11.87 1.37
N ASP A 144 6.83 -11.54 2.65
CA ASP A 144 5.68 -11.81 3.52
C ASP A 144 4.47 -10.98 3.09
N LEU A 145 4.69 -9.72 2.75
CA LEU A 145 3.61 -8.86 2.25
C LEU A 145 3.06 -9.38 0.92
N ILE A 146 3.97 -9.74 0.00
CA ILE A 146 3.59 -10.28 -1.31
C ILE A 146 2.71 -11.51 -1.14
N HIS A 147 3.10 -12.40 -0.26
CA HIS A 147 2.35 -13.62 0.01
C HIS A 147 0.98 -13.33 0.62
N GLU A 148 0.93 -12.50 1.66
CA GLU A 148 -0.33 -12.21 2.37
C GLU A 148 -1.32 -11.41 1.52
N ALA A 149 -0.82 -10.42 0.78
CA ALA A 149 -1.66 -9.62 -0.12
C ALA A 149 -1.97 -10.33 -1.43
N LYS A 150 -1.34 -11.48 -1.68
CA LYS A 150 -1.41 -12.19 -2.96
C LYS A 150 -1.02 -11.27 -4.09
N ALA A 151 0.04 -10.49 -3.87
CA ALA A 151 0.49 -9.47 -4.80
C ALA A 151 1.35 -10.08 -5.90
N GLU A 152 1.23 -9.51 -7.10
CA GLU A 152 2.08 -9.86 -8.23
C GLU A 152 3.11 -8.75 -8.41
N ILE A 153 4.39 -9.14 -8.56
CA ILE A 153 5.48 -8.18 -8.74
C ILE A 153 5.53 -7.76 -10.20
N CYS A 154 5.66 -6.45 -10.41
CA CYS A 154 5.68 -5.90 -11.76
C CYS A 154 6.31 -4.51 -11.75
N VAL A 155 6.41 -3.90 -12.94
CA VAL A 155 6.89 -2.53 -13.10
C VAL A 155 5.68 -1.61 -13.19
N LEU A 156 5.56 -0.66 -12.28
CA LEU A 156 4.42 0.25 -12.19
C LEU A 156 4.80 1.71 -12.47
N PHE A 157 6.08 2.00 -12.62
CA PHE A 157 6.59 3.29 -13.09
C PHE A 157 7.98 3.08 -13.68
N ALA A 158 8.43 4.02 -14.52
CA ALA A 158 9.76 3.98 -15.09
C ALA A 158 10.70 4.77 -14.19
N GLU A 159 11.83 4.16 -13.88
CA GLU A 159 12.88 4.82 -13.10
C GLU A 159 13.71 5.77 -13.98
#